data_21ef9e87cc7bf53ffc584103fb539e25
#
_entry.id   21ef9e87cc7bf53ffc584103fb539e25
#
_cell.length_a   1.000
_cell.length_b   1.000
_cell.length_c   1.000
_cell.angle_alpha   90.00
_cell.angle_beta   90.00
_cell.angle_gamma   90.00
#
_symmetry.space_group_name_H-M   'P 1'
#
loop_
_entity.id
_entity.type
_entity.pdbx_description
1 polymer ?
#
loop_
_entity_poly.entity_id
_entity_poly.type
_entity_poly.pdbx_seq_one_letter_code
_entity_poly.pdbx_strand_id
1 'polypeptide(L)'
;MYTRIATFEADPARADEAIAAARQQAESNWANPPEGLGTAKDLYMLIDREHGRGLGITLWETEEDLQRGNEALNQMTPPAQGGRRTEVTIYEVALHKQR
;
A
#
# COMPACT_ATOMS: atom_id res chain seq x y z
N MET A 1 -12.59 7.66 9.13
CA MET A 1 -11.75 6.95 8.12
C MET A 1 -10.31 6.95 8.57
N TYR A 2 -9.62 5.86 8.30
CA TYR A 2 -8.23 5.62 8.74
C TYR A 2 -7.41 5.15 7.59
N THR A 3 -6.11 5.47 7.60
CA THR A 3 -5.20 5.11 6.52
C THR A 3 -3.93 4.47 7.05
N ARG A 4 -3.41 3.53 6.25
CA ARG A 4 -2.10 2.94 6.43
C ARG A 4 -1.22 3.37 5.26
N ILE A 5 -0.05 3.90 5.57
CA ILE A 5 0.92 4.33 4.57
C ILE A 5 2.17 3.48 4.73
N ALA A 6 2.48 2.70 3.71
CA ALA A 6 3.71 1.90 3.65
C ALA A 6 4.67 2.55 2.68
N THR A 7 5.90 2.74 3.12
CA THR A 7 6.97 3.30 2.28
C THR A 7 7.85 2.18 1.76
N PHE A 8 8.17 2.24 0.46
CA PHE A 8 9.02 1.27 -0.22
C PHE A 8 10.20 1.97 -0.88
N GLU A 9 11.33 1.29 -0.91
CA GLU A 9 12.53 1.76 -1.60
C GLU A 9 13.01 0.69 -2.57
N ALA A 10 13.36 1.13 -3.78
CA ALA A 10 13.87 0.28 -4.84
C ALA A 10 14.96 1.00 -5.61
N ASP A 11 15.71 0.27 -6.44
CA ASP A 11 16.72 0.87 -7.30
C ASP A 11 16.05 1.76 -8.35
N PRO A 12 16.36 3.08 -8.40
CA PRO A 12 15.76 3.97 -9.41
C PRO A 12 15.99 3.51 -10.86
N ALA A 13 17.12 2.85 -11.11
CA ALA A 13 17.43 2.32 -12.44
C ALA A 13 16.49 1.21 -12.87
N ARG A 14 15.76 0.58 -11.94
CA ARG A 14 14.83 -0.52 -12.18
C ARG A 14 13.40 -0.15 -11.80
N ALA A 15 13.08 1.13 -11.84
CA ALA A 15 11.76 1.62 -11.41
C ALA A 15 10.60 0.95 -12.14
N ASP A 16 10.72 0.73 -13.46
CA ASP A 16 9.63 0.13 -14.23
C ASP A 16 9.34 -1.31 -13.78
N GLU A 17 10.36 -2.09 -13.48
CA GLU A 17 10.20 -3.45 -12.96
C GLU A 17 9.54 -3.44 -11.59
N ALA A 18 10.00 -2.54 -10.71
CA ALA A 18 9.47 -2.43 -9.35
C ALA A 18 8.00 -2.01 -9.37
N ILE A 19 7.66 -1.03 -10.20
CA ILE A 19 6.27 -0.57 -10.34
C ILE A 19 5.38 -1.68 -10.88
N ALA A 20 5.81 -2.38 -11.92
CA ALA A 20 5.03 -3.47 -12.51
C ALA A 20 4.77 -4.59 -11.51
N ALA A 21 5.80 -5.01 -10.76
CA ALA A 21 5.65 -6.07 -9.76
C ALA A 21 4.73 -5.67 -8.61
N ALA A 22 4.90 -4.46 -8.07
CA ALA A 22 4.08 -3.98 -6.97
C ALA A 22 2.62 -3.77 -7.40
N ARG A 23 2.43 -3.26 -8.60
CA ARG A 23 1.10 -3.04 -9.18
C ARG A 23 0.37 -4.35 -9.40
N GLN A 24 1.03 -5.35 -9.93
CA GLN A 24 0.45 -6.67 -10.15
C GLN A 24 -0.03 -7.29 -8.84
N GLN A 25 0.79 -7.22 -7.80
CA GLN A 25 0.41 -7.76 -6.49
C GLN A 25 -0.76 -6.98 -5.90
N ALA A 26 -0.73 -5.65 -5.97
CA ALA A 26 -1.80 -4.82 -5.44
C ALA A 26 -3.13 -5.08 -6.16
N GLU A 27 -3.12 -5.19 -7.48
CA GLU A 27 -4.32 -5.49 -8.25
C GLU A 27 -4.87 -6.88 -7.93
N SER A 28 -4.00 -7.86 -7.77
CA SER A 28 -4.42 -9.22 -7.37
C SER A 28 -5.05 -9.23 -6.00
N ASN A 29 -4.46 -8.57 -5.02
CA ASN A 29 -4.99 -8.47 -3.66
C ASN A 29 -6.31 -7.70 -3.61
N TRP A 30 -6.48 -6.73 -4.49
CA TRP A 30 -7.74 -5.97 -4.58
C TRP A 30 -8.86 -6.83 -5.16
N ALA A 31 -8.57 -7.57 -6.22
CA ALA A 31 -9.56 -8.43 -6.89
C ALA A 31 -9.95 -9.63 -6.04
N ASN A 32 -8.98 -10.23 -5.33
CA ASN A 32 -9.17 -11.41 -4.49
C ASN A 32 -8.55 -11.14 -3.12
N PRO A 33 -9.20 -10.34 -2.27
CA PRO A 33 -8.57 -9.91 -1.02
C PRO A 33 -8.32 -11.07 -0.08
N PRO A 34 -7.09 -11.17 0.47
CA PRO A 34 -6.84 -12.08 1.58
C PRO A 34 -7.65 -11.69 2.79
N GLU A 35 -7.77 -12.62 3.75
CA GLU A 35 -8.49 -12.36 4.97
C GLU A 35 -7.98 -11.10 5.66
N GLY A 36 -8.89 -10.20 6.03
CA GLY A 36 -8.59 -8.93 6.68
C GLY A 36 -8.49 -7.74 5.73
N LEU A 37 -8.40 -7.94 4.42
CA LEU A 37 -8.29 -6.85 3.45
C LEU A 37 -9.58 -6.52 2.71
N GLY A 38 -10.60 -7.35 2.82
CA GLY A 38 -11.83 -7.18 2.06
C GLY A 38 -12.63 -5.91 2.38
N THR A 39 -12.34 -5.25 3.49
CA THR A 39 -13.03 -4.02 3.90
C THR A 39 -12.33 -2.75 3.48
N ALA A 40 -11.19 -2.84 2.80
CA ALA A 40 -10.48 -1.67 2.29
C ALA A 40 -11.35 -0.90 1.29
N LYS A 41 -11.37 0.42 1.41
CA LYS A 41 -12.19 1.30 0.56
C LYS A 41 -11.44 1.88 -0.62
N ASP A 42 -10.20 2.28 -0.40
CA ASP A 42 -9.37 2.90 -1.42
C ASP A 42 -7.95 2.39 -1.32
N LEU A 43 -7.29 2.35 -2.47
CA LEU A 43 -5.89 1.97 -2.55
C LEU A 43 -5.20 2.91 -3.55
N TYR A 44 -4.09 3.47 -3.13
CA TYR A 44 -3.23 4.29 -4.00
C TYR A 44 -1.81 3.76 -3.98
N MET A 45 -1.18 3.77 -5.13
CA MET A 45 0.25 3.60 -5.26
C MET A 45 0.84 4.91 -5.78
N LEU A 46 1.74 5.50 -5.02
CA LEU A 46 2.42 6.73 -5.40
C LEU A 46 3.89 6.41 -5.68
N ILE A 47 4.42 6.98 -6.74
CA ILE A 47 5.76 6.64 -7.23
C ILE A 47 6.60 7.89 -7.38
N ASP A 48 7.79 7.87 -6.81
CA ASP A 48 8.87 8.81 -7.07
C ASP A 48 9.97 8.07 -7.84
N ARG A 49 9.91 8.14 -9.16
CA ARG A 49 10.82 7.38 -10.02
C ARG A 49 12.27 7.81 -9.86
N GLU A 50 12.49 9.11 -9.67
CA GLU A 50 13.83 9.66 -9.58
C GLU A 50 14.60 9.12 -8.38
N HIS A 51 13.92 8.97 -7.25
CA HIS A 51 14.53 8.54 -5.99
C HIS A 51 14.30 7.06 -5.66
N GLY A 52 13.59 6.32 -6.53
CA GLY A 52 13.31 4.92 -6.28
C GLY A 52 12.43 4.70 -5.06
N ARG A 53 11.50 5.60 -4.81
CA ARG A 53 10.64 5.55 -3.64
C ARG A 53 9.18 5.43 -4.03
N GLY A 54 8.42 4.66 -3.25
CA GLY A 54 6.99 4.51 -3.47
C GLY A 54 6.23 4.47 -2.17
N LEU A 55 4.95 4.83 -2.24
CA LEU A 55 4.03 4.72 -1.11
C LEU A 55 2.84 3.85 -1.51
N GLY A 56 2.47 2.94 -0.63
CA GLY A 56 1.20 2.23 -0.71
C GLY A 56 0.26 2.81 0.34
N ILE A 57 -0.87 3.38 -0.10
CA ILE A 57 -1.83 4.02 0.78
C ILE A 57 -3.14 3.25 0.70
N THR A 58 -3.60 2.74 1.84
CA THR A 58 -4.87 2.01 1.93
C THR A 58 -5.76 2.69 2.95
N LEU A 59 -7.05 2.83 2.64
CA LEU A 59 -8.01 3.51 3.50
C LEU A 59 -9.14 2.57 3.91
N TRP A 60 -9.58 2.70 5.17
CA TRP A 60 -10.71 1.97 5.75
C TRP A 60 -11.65 2.93 6.46
N GLU A 61 -12.90 2.55 6.60
CA GLU A 61 -13.90 3.38 7.30
C GLU A 61 -13.71 3.38 8.81
N THR A 62 -13.31 2.25 9.39
CA THR A 62 -13.22 2.09 10.85
C THR A 62 -11.81 1.73 11.27
N GLU A 63 -11.49 2.04 12.52
CA GLU A 63 -10.21 1.67 13.11
C GLU A 63 -10.06 0.15 13.20
N GLU A 64 -11.14 -0.56 13.52
CA GLU A 64 -11.14 -2.02 13.60
C GLU A 64 -10.77 -2.63 12.25
N ASP A 65 -11.37 -2.16 11.17
CA ASP A 65 -11.07 -2.62 9.82
C ASP A 65 -9.62 -2.32 9.43
N LEU A 66 -9.12 -1.13 9.79
CA LEU A 66 -7.74 -0.76 9.58
C LEU A 66 -6.79 -1.73 10.30
N GLN A 67 -7.08 -2.05 11.56
CA GLN A 67 -6.21 -2.93 12.32
C GLN A 67 -6.12 -4.32 11.71
N ARG A 68 -7.24 -4.85 11.23
CA ARG A 68 -7.26 -6.15 10.53
C ARG A 68 -6.46 -6.09 9.23
N GLY A 69 -6.67 -5.05 8.44
CA GLY A 69 -5.95 -4.86 7.18
C GLY A 69 -4.46 -4.64 7.39
N ASN A 70 -4.10 -3.87 8.41
CA ASN A 70 -2.71 -3.64 8.76
C ASN A 70 -2.00 -4.93 9.14
N GLU A 71 -2.64 -5.76 9.95
CA GLU A 71 -2.09 -7.06 10.34
C GLU A 71 -1.89 -7.96 9.12
N ALA A 72 -2.89 -8.04 8.24
CA ALA A 72 -2.79 -8.83 7.03
C ALA A 72 -1.65 -8.36 6.12
N LEU A 73 -1.54 -7.04 5.92
CA LEU A 73 -0.48 -6.47 5.07
C LEU A 73 0.91 -6.62 5.68
N ASN A 74 1.03 -6.53 7.00
CA ASN A 74 2.32 -6.71 7.66
C ASN A 74 2.87 -8.13 7.51
N GLN A 75 2.00 -9.12 7.35
CA GLN A 75 2.40 -10.50 7.14
C GLN A 75 2.79 -10.80 5.70
N MET A 76 2.47 -9.91 4.77
CA MET A 76 2.82 -10.07 3.36
C MET A 76 4.24 -9.57 3.10
N THR A 77 4.98 -10.34 2.31
CA THR A 77 6.30 -9.94 1.83
C THR A 77 6.12 -9.20 0.49
N PRO A 78 6.65 -7.97 0.35
CA PRO A 78 6.63 -7.31 -0.95
C PRO A 78 7.36 -8.15 -1.99
N PRO A 79 6.93 -8.11 -3.29
CA PRO A 79 7.67 -8.81 -4.32
C PRO A 79 9.09 -8.25 -4.42
N ALA A 80 10.08 -9.13 -4.65
CA ALA A 80 11.49 -8.73 -4.66
C ALA A 80 11.76 -7.55 -5.62
N GLN A 81 11.10 -7.56 -6.77
CA GLN A 81 11.23 -6.49 -7.76
C GLN A 81 10.48 -5.22 -7.34
N GLY A 82 9.53 -5.33 -6.42
CA GLY A 82 8.72 -4.21 -5.94
C GLY A 82 9.41 -3.33 -4.90
N GLY A 83 10.62 -3.70 -4.51
CA GLY A 83 11.38 -2.94 -3.54
C GLY A 83 11.21 -3.47 -2.12
N ARG A 84 11.83 -2.76 -1.19
CA ARG A 84 11.83 -3.12 0.23
C ARG A 84 10.94 -2.16 1.00
N ARG A 85 10.06 -2.71 1.83
CA ARG A 85 9.24 -1.90 2.75
C ARG A 85 10.11 -1.40 3.90
N THR A 86 10.20 -0.08 4.04
CA THR A 86 11.07 0.56 5.03
C THR A 86 10.32 1.13 6.22
N GLU A 87 9.06 1.51 6.05
CA GLU A 87 8.28 2.15 7.08
C GLU A 87 6.78 1.89 6.88
N VAL A 88 6.05 1.80 7.99
CA VAL A 88 4.59 1.75 7.99
C VAL A 88 4.10 2.76 9.02
N THR A 89 3.21 3.66 8.60
CA THR A 89 2.58 4.63 9.48
C THR A 89 1.07 4.56 9.35
N ILE A 90 0.37 4.89 10.43
CA ILE A 90 -1.09 4.86 10.50
C ILE A 90 -1.57 6.23 10.92
N TYR A 91 -2.59 6.74 10.22
CA TYR A 91 -3.18 8.03 10.51
C TYR A 91 -4.70 7.95 10.51
N GLU A 92 -5.33 8.78 11.32
CA GLU A 92 -6.75 9.10 11.17
C GLU A 92 -6.89 10.14 10.08
N VAL A 93 -7.87 9.97 9.19
CA VAL A 93 -8.12 10.95 8.13
C VAL A 93 -8.94 12.10 8.72
N ALA A 94 -8.33 13.27 8.83
CA ALA A 94 -8.96 14.45 9.40
C ALA A 94 -9.82 15.18 8.39
N LEU A 95 -9.51 15.08 7.09
CA LEU A 95 -10.25 15.76 6.03
C LEU A 95 -10.08 15.01 4.72
N HIS A 96 -11.19 14.76 4.04
CA HIS A 96 -11.21 14.20 2.70
C HIS A 96 -12.25 14.92 1.87
N LYS A 97 -11.84 15.56 0.80
CA LYS A 97 -12.73 16.27 -0.12
C LYS A 97 -12.54 15.80 -1.54
N GLN A 98 -13.65 15.73 -2.27
CA GLN A 98 -13.66 15.46 -3.71
C GLN A 98 -14.44 16.56 -4.41
N ARG A 99 -14.02 16.94 -5.62
CA ARG A 99 -14.78 17.88 -6.44
C ARG A 99 -15.85 17.17 -7.25
#